data_61209167c558856642da9a242ae9fb87
#
_entry.id   61209167c558856642da9a242ae9fb87
#
_cell.length_a   1.000
_cell.length_b   1.000
_cell.length_c   1.000
_cell.angle_alpha   90.00
_cell.angle_beta   90.00
_cell.angle_gamma   90.00
#
_symmetry.space_group_name_H-M   'P 1'
#
loop_
_entity.id
_entity.type
_entity.pdbx_description
1 polymer ?
#
loop_
_entity_poly.entity_id
_entity_poly.type
_entity_poly.pdbx_seq_one_letter_code
_entity_poly.pdbx_strand_id
1 'polypeptide(L)'
;AIAYISSRWKEVPQAVYEDCISESLYAAGPLPQWYLLMDSETVIGCAGLIANDFISRHDLYPWVCALYIDEPFRGHGYAGLLLEQCRSDAARAGYRSLYLSTELEGYYEKYGYMYIGEGYGPDGAATHIYRFDLRASSLSAAGYAIRPERPDEEQTLYRLVGTAFETARVSDGAEQDFAAALRAGDDYIPDLALVATHEEQPVAHVLFTRTRVTSPDGNRYEGVLVAPLSVLAAHRGMGLGGVLLKEGMRRARSMGFGAAFLCGDPAYYHRFGFRATTRYGIRPTGDLPPHFVMAAELR
;
A
#
# COMPACT_ATOMS: atom_id res chain seq x y z
N ALA A 1 2.87 21.13 25.37
CA ALA A 1 2.88 20.76 23.94
C ALA A 1 3.44 21.90 23.08
N ILE A 2 2.76 23.05 23.01
CA ILE A 2 3.08 24.17 22.11
C ILE A 2 4.56 24.57 22.21
N ALA A 3 5.03 24.94 23.42
CA ALA A 3 6.40 25.37 23.64
C ALA A 3 7.46 24.30 23.24
N TYR A 4 7.15 23.03 23.45
CA TYR A 4 8.04 21.94 23.05
C TYR A 4 8.11 21.82 21.53
N ILE A 5 6.96 21.74 20.86
CA ILE A 5 6.88 21.53 19.41
C ILE A 5 7.49 22.73 18.67
N SER A 6 7.08 23.97 18.98
CA SER A 6 7.60 25.17 18.33
C SER A 6 9.10 25.37 18.52
N SER A 7 9.70 24.83 19.61
CA SER A 7 11.14 24.89 19.82
C SER A 7 11.96 24.02 18.88
N ARG A 8 11.33 23.03 18.23
CA ARG A 8 12.00 22.07 17.34
C ARG A 8 11.98 22.51 15.87
N TRP A 9 10.97 23.30 15.46
CA TRP A 9 10.80 23.82 14.09
C TRP A 9 10.72 25.36 14.14
N LYS A 10 11.86 25.99 14.30
CA LYS A 10 11.97 27.44 14.45
C LYS A 10 11.63 28.23 13.20
N GLU A 11 11.68 27.58 12.05
CA GLU A 11 11.29 28.13 10.74
C GLU A 11 9.77 28.29 10.59
N VAL A 12 8.98 27.58 11.38
CA VAL A 12 7.53 27.75 11.44
C VAL A 12 7.19 28.75 12.55
N PRO A 13 6.48 29.85 12.27
CA PRO A 13 6.10 30.82 13.29
C PRO A 13 5.34 30.16 14.45
N GLN A 14 5.71 30.53 15.69
CA GLN A 14 5.10 29.93 16.89
C GLN A 14 3.57 30.09 16.90
N ALA A 15 3.03 31.20 16.39
CA ALA A 15 1.60 31.43 16.30
C ALA A 15 0.84 30.33 15.50
N VAL A 16 1.50 29.70 14.53
CA VAL A 16 0.90 28.58 13.77
C VAL A 16 0.66 27.38 14.68
N TYR A 17 1.64 27.04 15.51
CA TYR A 17 1.50 25.95 16.48
C TYR A 17 0.53 26.30 17.61
N GLU A 18 0.55 27.55 18.09
CA GLU A 18 -0.37 28.03 19.13
C GLU A 18 -1.82 27.88 18.69
N ASP A 19 -2.14 28.35 17.50
CA ASP A 19 -3.48 28.28 16.92
C ASP A 19 -3.86 26.79 16.64
N CYS A 20 -3.09 26.08 15.84
CA CYS A 20 -3.41 24.72 15.40
C CYS A 20 -3.52 23.72 16.56
N ILE A 21 -2.64 23.81 17.59
CA ILE A 21 -2.66 22.90 18.74
C ILE A 21 -3.80 23.25 19.70
N SER A 22 -4.05 24.57 19.93
CA SER A 22 -5.13 25.01 20.81
C SER A 22 -6.50 24.64 20.23
N GLU A 23 -6.73 24.93 18.95
CA GLU A 23 -7.98 24.61 18.27
C GLU A 23 -8.22 23.10 18.12
N SER A 24 -7.16 22.29 18.12
CA SER A 24 -7.30 20.83 18.08
C SER A 24 -8.09 20.25 19.24
N LEU A 25 -8.11 20.92 20.40
CA LEU A 25 -8.90 20.52 21.59
C LEU A 25 -10.40 20.66 21.37
N TYR A 26 -10.82 21.47 20.42
CA TYR A 26 -12.21 21.77 20.10
C TYR A 26 -12.63 21.27 18.72
N ALA A 27 -11.74 20.56 18.01
CA ALA A 27 -12.01 20.08 16.68
C ALA A 27 -13.23 19.16 16.64
N ALA A 28 -14.20 19.47 15.78
CA ALA A 28 -15.39 18.66 15.58
C ALA A 28 -15.11 17.33 14.82
N GLY A 29 -13.97 17.26 14.15
CA GLY A 29 -13.52 16.12 13.36
C GLY A 29 -12.37 15.37 14.01
N PRO A 30 -11.89 14.28 13.37
CA PRO A 30 -10.79 13.49 13.92
C PRO A 30 -9.41 14.14 13.76
N LEU A 31 -9.33 15.28 13.09
CA LEU A 31 -8.09 16.04 12.85
C LEU A 31 -8.29 17.51 13.23
N PRO A 32 -7.22 18.22 13.60
CA PRO A 32 -5.87 17.74 13.87
C PRO A 32 -5.75 17.02 15.20
N GLN A 33 -4.71 16.17 15.35
CA GLN A 33 -4.32 15.59 16.63
C GLN A 33 -2.83 15.77 16.86
N TRP A 34 -2.43 15.97 18.13
CA TRP A 34 -1.05 16.20 18.51
C TRP A 34 -0.65 15.24 19.63
N TYR A 35 0.52 14.67 19.51
CA TYR A 35 1.05 13.62 20.41
C TYR A 35 2.32 14.09 21.07
N LEU A 36 2.44 13.81 22.36
CA LEU A 36 3.68 13.95 23.11
C LEU A 36 4.11 12.57 23.62
N LEU A 37 5.37 12.25 23.43
CA LEU A 37 6.00 11.09 24.05
C LEU A 37 6.63 11.56 25.35
N MET A 38 6.26 10.92 26.45
CA MET A 38 6.72 11.27 27.78
C MET A 38 7.66 10.20 28.33
N ASP A 39 8.73 10.62 28.98
CA ASP A 39 9.47 9.81 29.93
C ASP A 39 9.25 10.40 31.31
N SER A 40 8.43 9.74 32.12
CA SER A 40 7.89 10.28 33.38
C SER A 40 7.21 11.64 33.15
N GLU A 41 7.73 12.72 33.68
CA GLU A 41 7.21 14.09 33.52
C GLU A 41 7.89 14.89 32.38
N THR A 42 8.87 14.29 31.70
CA THR A 42 9.66 14.95 30.66
C THR A 42 9.13 14.60 29.27
N VAL A 43 8.89 15.61 28.43
CA VAL A 43 8.57 15.40 27.02
C VAL A 43 9.86 15.06 26.29
N ILE A 44 9.90 13.90 25.63
CA ILE A 44 11.07 13.39 24.90
C ILE A 44 10.82 13.24 23.39
N GLY A 45 9.58 13.47 22.94
CA GLY A 45 9.24 13.40 21.52
C GLY A 45 7.83 13.92 21.24
N CYS A 46 7.56 14.14 19.97
CA CYS A 46 6.24 14.57 19.52
C CYS A 46 5.93 14.11 18.09
N ALA A 47 4.66 14.16 17.72
CA ALA A 47 4.16 14.04 16.35
C ALA A 47 2.83 14.80 16.22
N GLY A 48 2.46 15.13 14.99
CA GLY A 48 1.13 15.64 14.65
C GLY A 48 0.47 14.73 13.61
N LEU A 49 -0.86 14.66 13.65
CA LEU A 49 -1.70 14.05 12.63
C LEU A 49 -2.66 15.14 12.12
N ILE A 50 -2.45 15.61 10.90
CA ILE A 50 -3.08 16.80 10.35
C ILE A 50 -3.63 16.58 8.94
N ALA A 51 -4.44 17.49 8.44
CA ALA A 51 -5.04 17.39 7.12
C ALA A 51 -4.04 17.60 5.97
N ASN A 52 -3.14 18.58 6.10
CA ASN A 52 -2.08 18.84 5.11
C ASN A 52 -0.83 19.41 5.80
N ASP A 53 0.35 18.91 5.42
CA ASP A 53 1.66 19.27 5.98
C ASP A 53 2.36 20.35 5.14
N PHE A 54 1.64 21.42 4.75
CA PHE A 54 2.15 22.50 3.91
C PHE A 54 2.76 22.03 2.58
N ILE A 55 2.24 20.91 2.05
CA ILE A 55 2.74 20.28 0.81
C ILE A 55 1.76 20.50 -0.33
N SER A 56 2.27 20.68 -1.55
CA SER A 56 1.51 20.90 -2.77
C SER A 56 0.49 19.79 -3.12
N ARG A 57 0.59 18.63 -2.45
CA ARG A 57 -0.27 17.46 -2.67
C ARG A 57 -1.51 17.52 -1.79
N HIS A 58 -2.39 18.46 -2.07
CA HIS A 58 -3.68 18.63 -1.38
C HIS A 58 -4.68 17.50 -1.64
N ASP A 59 -4.40 16.63 -2.61
CA ASP A 59 -5.14 15.39 -2.91
C ASP A 59 -4.85 14.25 -1.91
N LEU A 60 -3.81 14.40 -1.08
CA LEU A 60 -3.38 13.40 -0.10
C LEU A 60 -3.68 13.87 1.32
N TYR A 61 -4.28 13.01 2.13
CA TYR A 61 -4.56 13.25 3.56
C TYR A 61 -4.94 11.94 4.28
N PRO A 62 -4.80 11.81 5.61
CA PRO A 62 -4.10 12.74 6.50
C PRO A 62 -2.58 12.59 6.45
N TRP A 63 -1.87 13.54 7.07
CA TRP A 63 -0.42 13.58 7.13
C TRP A 63 0.09 13.44 8.56
N VAL A 64 1.20 12.71 8.72
CA VAL A 64 2.04 12.79 9.91
C VAL A 64 2.99 13.97 9.71
N CYS A 65 3.00 14.89 10.65
CA CYS A 65 3.93 16.01 10.69
C CYS A 65 4.67 16.05 12.03
N ALA A 66 5.66 16.92 12.12
CA ALA A 66 6.36 17.24 13.35
C ALA A 66 6.83 16.02 14.17
N LEU A 67 7.23 14.93 13.48
CA LEU A 67 7.79 13.75 14.14
C LEU A 67 9.20 14.06 14.63
N TYR A 68 9.38 14.06 15.93
CA TYR A 68 10.67 14.34 16.56
C TYR A 68 10.90 13.49 17.80
N ILE A 69 12.15 13.05 18.00
CA ILE A 69 12.64 12.43 19.23
C ILE A 69 13.88 13.18 19.64
N ASP A 70 13.96 13.58 20.92
CA ASP A 70 15.13 14.23 21.48
C ASP A 70 16.37 13.34 21.35
N GLU A 71 17.50 13.94 21.03
CA GLU A 71 18.74 13.22 20.67
C GLU A 71 19.16 12.14 21.65
N PRO A 72 19.13 12.36 22.97
CA PRO A 72 19.52 11.32 23.95
C PRO A 72 18.62 10.07 23.91
N PHE A 73 17.41 10.20 23.35
CA PHE A 73 16.40 9.13 23.31
C PHE A 73 16.26 8.47 21.93
N ARG A 74 17.10 8.86 20.96
CA ARG A 74 17.12 8.25 19.63
C ARG A 74 17.70 6.83 19.67
N GLY A 75 17.39 6.02 18.67
CA GLY A 75 17.88 4.63 18.59
C GLY A 75 17.06 3.60 19.38
N HIS A 76 16.11 4.02 20.22
CA HIS A 76 15.29 3.15 21.07
C HIS A 76 13.91 2.78 20.46
N GLY A 77 13.67 3.09 19.18
CA GLY A 77 12.40 2.76 18.51
C GLY A 77 11.24 3.71 18.81
N TYR A 78 11.44 4.77 19.57
CA TYR A 78 10.39 5.68 20.02
C TYR A 78 9.64 6.40 18.89
N ALA A 79 10.31 6.69 17.77
CA ALA A 79 9.63 7.21 16.57
C ALA A 79 8.58 6.21 16.05
N GLY A 80 8.86 4.91 16.15
CA GLY A 80 7.90 3.85 15.79
C GLY A 80 6.64 3.87 16.64
N LEU A 81 6.73 4.19 17.95
CA LEU A 81 5.57 4.31 18.84
C LEU A 81 4.66 5.47 18.42
N LEU A 82 5.24 6.62 18.13
CA LEU A 82 4.48 7.80 17.65
C LEU A 82 3.83 7.53 16.29
N LEU A 83 4.54 6.91 15.35
CA LEU A 83 4.01 6.52 14.06
C LEU A 83 2.86 5.52 14.20
N GLU A 84 2.97 4.54 15.12
CA GLU A 84 1.91 3.57 15.38
C GLU A 84 0.67 4.22 15.98
N GLN A 85 0.84 5.19 16.89
CA GLN A 85 -0.28 5.96 17.43
C GLN A 85 -1.00 6.74 16.31
N CYS A 86 -0.26 7.45 15.44
CA CYS A 86 -0.82 8.14 14.29
C CYS A 86 -1.58 7.18 13.36
N ARG A 87 -1.04 5.98 13.10
CA ARG A 87 -1.70 4.95 12.28
C ARG A 87 -3.00 4.46 12.90
N SER A 88 -2.96 4.16 14.19
CA SER A 88 -4.12 3.68 14.96
C SER A 88 -5.26 4.69 14.92
N ASP A 89 -4.96 5.97 15.17
CA ASP A 89 -5.96 7.02 15.19
C ASP A 89 -6.51 7.32 13.80
N ALA A 90 -5.64 7.38 12.79
CA ALA A 90 -6.07 7.54 11.40
C ALA A 90 -6.95 6.35 10.93
N ALA A 91 -6.62 5.11 11.30
CA ALA A 91 -7.43 3.94 10.98
C ALA A 91 -8.80 3.98 11.69
N ARG A 92 -8.85 4.34 12.98
CA ARG A 92 -10.10 4.53 13.72
C ARG A 92 -10.98 5.63 13.14
N ALA A 93 -10.37 6.68 12.62
CA ALA A 93 -11.06 7.75 11.90
C ALA A 93 -11.55 7.34 10.49
N GLY A 94 -11.29 6.10 10.06
CA GLY A 94 -11.75 5.55 8.77
C GLY A 94 -10.87 5.90 7.58
N TYR A 95 -9.70 6.48 7.78
CA TYR A 95 -8.75 6.75 6.71
C TYR A 95 -8.13 5.45 6.19
N ARG A 96 -7.83 5.43 4.90
CA ARG A 96 -7.29 4.24 4.20
C ARG A 96 -5.79 4.31 3.97
N SER A 97 -5.24 5.48 4.09
CA SER A 97 -3.81 5.75 3.91
C SER A 97 -3.38 6.86 4.85
N LEU A 98 -2.11 6.88 5.19
CA LEU A 98 -1.46 7.92 5.98
C LEU A 98 -0.22 8.36 5.22
N TYR A 99 0.05 9.65 5.19
CA TYR A 99 1.14 10.23 4.42
C TYR A 99 2.13 10.95 5.32
N LEU A 100 3.34 11.13 4.86
CA LEU A 100 4.34 12.03 5.42
C LEU A 100 5.25 12.56 4.32
N SER A 101 5.87 13.71 4.58
CA SER A 101 6.91 14.31 3.75
C SER A 101 8.25 14.31 4.49
N THR A 102 9.34 14.09 3.77
CA THR A 102 10.68 14.01 4.36
C THR A 102 11.77 14.09 3.30
N GLU A 103 12.96 14.55 3.69
CA GLU A 103 14.18 14.43 2.91
C GLU A 103 14.95 13.13 3.18
N LEU A 104 14.53 12.35 4.19
CA LEU A 104 15.20 11.12 4.59
C LEU A 104 14.82 9.97 3.67
N GLU A 105 15.80 9.36 3.02
CA GLU A 105 15.65 8.14 2.24
C GLU A 105 15.93 6.89 3.11
N GLY A 106 15.17 5.80 2.90
CA GLY A 106 15.38 4.52 3.59
C GLY A 106 14.98 4.51 5.08
N TYR A 107 14.55 5.65 5.63
CA TYR A 107 14.19 5.73 7.04
C TYR A 107 12.77 5.23 7.32
N TYR A 108 11.80 5.66 6.54
CA TYR A 108 10.39 5.35 6.79
C TYR A 108 9.96 4.00 6.19
N GLU A 109 10.73 3.46 5.25
CA GLU A 109 10.50 2.13 4.68
C GLU A 109 10.58 1.03 5.76
N LYS A 110 11.46 1.17 6.74
CA LYS A 110 11.55 0.24 7.90
C LYS A 110 10.30 0.22 8.78
N TYR A 111 9.48 1.26 8.70
CA TYR A 111 8.17 1.35 9.34
C TYR A 111 7.02 0.99 8.40
N GLY A 112 7.30 0.47 7.20
CA GLY A 112 6.30 0.04 6.23
C GLY A 112 5.70 1.15 5.37
N TYR A 113 6.26 2.36 5.39
CA TYR A 113 5.90 3.40 4.45
C TYR A 113 6.55 3.14 3.09
N MET A 114 5.85 3.51 2.02
CA MET A 114 6.32 3.38 0.64
C MET A 114 6.48 4.76 0.02
N TYR A 115 7.59 5.02 -0.65
CA TYR A 115 7.78 6.18 -1.47
C TYR A 115 6.77 6.20 -2.62
N ILE A 116 6.11 7.33 -2.85
CA ILE A 116 5.07 7.49 -3.90
C ILE A 116 5.34 8.64 -4.86
N GLY A 117 6.46 9.33 -4.71
CA GLY A 117 6.84 10.47 -5.56
C GLY A 117 7.23 11.69 -4.75
N GLU A 118 7.28 12.83 -5.41
CA GLU A 118 7.67 14.12 -4.83
C GLU A 118 6.46 15.05 -4.65
N GLY A 119 6.62 15.97 -3.74
CA GLY A 119 5.78 17.15 -3.56
C GLY A 119 6.66 18.37 -3.29
N TYR A 120 6.05 19.55 -3.17
CA TYR A 120 6.78 20.80 -3.00
C TYR A 120 6.27 21.54 -1.78
N GLY A 121 7.20 22.05 -0.97
CA GLY A 121 6.91 22.95 0.13
C GLY A 121 6.52 24.35 -0.35
N PRO A 122 6.13 25.26 0.57
CA PRO A 122 5.76 26.65 0.24
C PRO A 122 6.91 27.46 -0.37
N ASP A 123 8.14 27.07 -0.08
CA ASP A 123 9.38 27.65 -0.62
C ASP A 123 9.75 27.08 -2.00
N GLY A 124 8.99 26.12 -2.51
CA GLY A 124 9.24 25.42 -3.77
C GLY A 124 10.28 24.31 -3.68
N ALA A 125 10.79 23.99 -2.49
CA ALA A 125 11.69 22.87 -2.29
C ALA A 125 10.97 21.53 -2.50
N ALA A 126 11.61 20.61 -3.23
CA ALA A 126 11.10 19.26 -3.42
C ALA A 126 11.32 18.43 -2.14
N THR A 127 10.35 17.61 -1.82
CA THR A 127 10.42 16.65 -0.70
C THR A 127 9.83 15.31 -1.11
N HIS A 128 10.34 14.23 -0.54
CA HIS A 128 9.84 12.89 -0.79
C HIS A 128 8.54 12.66 -0.04
N ILE A 129 7.55 12.10 -0.73
CA ILE A 129 6.26 11.74 -0.15
C ILE A 129 6.20 10.23 0.03
N TYR A 130 5.87 9.83 1.24
CA TYR A 130 5.67 8.46 1.63
C TYR A 130 4.21 8.19 2.02
N ARG A 131 3.75 6.99 1.75
CA ARG A 131 2.40 6.50 2.10
C ARG A 131 2.46 5.23 2.92
N PHE A 132 1.67 5.15 3.98
CA PHE A 132 1.35 3.92 4.69
C PHE A 132 -0.07 3.47 4.34
N ASP A 133 -0.28 2.16 4.07
CA ASP A 133 -1.61 1.60 3.79
C ASP A 133 -2.24 1.09 5.09
N LEU A 134 -3.17 1.86 5.64
CA LEU A 134 -3.84 1.54 6.90
C LEU A 134 -4.76 0.32 6.81
N ARG A 135 -5.14 -0.12 5.60
CA ARG A 135 -5.98 -1.31 5.42
C ARG A 135 -5.26 -2.59 5.77
N ALA A 136 -3.96 -2.66 5.48
CA ALA A 136 -3.17 -3.84 5.85
C ALA A 136 -3.14 -4.04 7.37
N SER A 137 -2.95 -2.97 8.13
CA SER A 137 -3.00 -3.00 9.60
C SER A 137 -4.40 -3.34 10.15
N SER A 138 -5.45 -2.77 9.55
CA SER A 138 -6.84 -3.08 9.93
C SER A 138 -7.19 -4.55 9.66
N LEU A 139 -6.71 -5.11 8.56
CA LEU A 139 -6.93 -6.52 8.23
C LEU A 139 -6.19 -7.44 9.22
N SER A 140 -4.95 -7.13 9.58
CA SER A 140 -4.21 -7.89 10.59
C SER A 140 -4.91 -7.85 11.95
N ALA A 141 -5.38 -6.67 12.38
CA ALA A 141 -6.17 -6.53 13.61
C ALA A 141 -7.52 -7.28 13.56
N ALA A 142 -8.09 -7.48 12.37
CA ALA A 142 -9.29 -8.28 12.14
C ALA A 142 -9.00 -9.78 11.93
N GLY A 143 -7.79 -10.25 12.24
CA GLY A 143 -7.42 -11.67 12.14
C GLY A 143 -7.07 -12.17 10.74
N TYR A 144 -6.83 -11.26 9.78
CA TYR A 144 -6.35 -11.65 8.46
C TYR A 144 -4.83 -11.68 8.41
N ALA A 145 -4.27 -12.72 7.81
CA ALA A 145 -2.83 -12.84 7.54
C ALA A 145 -2.58 -13.04 6.04
N ILE A 146 -1.44 -12.52 5.54
CA ILE A 146 -1.00 -12.72 4.16
C ILE A 146 0.31 -13.48 4.17
N ARG A 147 0.36 -14.55 3.38
CA ARG A 147 1.54 -15.40 3.23
C ARG A 147 1.60 -16.04 1.84
N PRO A 148 2.73 -16.61 1.43
CA PRO A 148 2.74 -17.53 0.30
C PRO A 148 1.79 -18.71 0.51
N GLU A 149 1.26 -19.26 -0.60
CA GLU A 149 0.48 -20.50 -0.55
C GLU A 149 1.35 -21.65 -0.10
N ARG A 150 0.72 -22.70 0.44
CA ARG A 150 1.40 -23.94 0.85
C ARG A 150 1.14 -25.03 -0.20
N PRO A 151 2.08 -25.96 -0.39
CA PRO A 151 1.90 -27.04 -1.36
C PRO A 151 0.68 -27.95 -1.10
N ASP A 152 0.28 -28.09 0.15
CA ASP A 152 -0.88 -28.90 0.58
C ASP A 152 -2.22 -28.17 0.43
N GLU A 153 -2.21 -26.89 0.02
CA GLU A 153 -3.44 -26.07 -0.14
C GLU A 153 -4.00 -26.09 -1.57
N GLU A 154 -3.35 -26.74 -2.53
CA GLU A 154 -3.72 -26.67 -3.94
C GLU A 154 -5.21 -26.93 -4.19
N GLN A 155 -5.75 -28.02 -3.64
CA GLN A 155 -7.17 -28.35 -3.79
C GLN A 155 -8.11 -27.35 -3.11
N THR A 156 -7.68 -26.74 -2.00
CA THR A 156 -8.44 -25.71 -1.29
C THR A 156 -8.47 -24.43 -2.10
N LEU A 157 -7.34 -24.04 -2.67
CA LEU A 157 -7.22 -22.84 -3.51
C LEU A 157 -7.94 -23.01 -4.84
N TYR A 158 -7.93 -24.20 -5.44
CA TYR A 158 -8.72 -24.51 -6.63
C TYR A 158 -10.23 -24.22 -6.37
N ARG A 159 -10.77 -24.75 -5.27
CA ARG A 159 -12.16 -24.52 -4.88
C ARG A 159 -12.43 -23.04 -4.54
N LEU A 160 -11.49 -22.37 -3.84
CA LEU A 160 -11.60 -20.96 -3.51
C LEU A 160 -11.72 -20.12 -4.78
N VAL A 161 -10.88 -20.36 -5.78
CA VAL A 161 -10.92 -19.62 -7.06
C VAL A 161 -12.28 -19.87 -7.74
N GLY A 162 -12.70 -21.11 -7.92
CA GLY A 162 -14.00 -21.42 -8.53
C GLY A 162 -15.16 -20.71 -7.83
N THR A 163 -15.27 -20.86 -6.50
CA THR A 163 -16.34 -20.21 -5.71
C THR A 163 -16.26 -18.67 -5.79
N ALA A 164 -15.07 -18.10 -5.78
CA ALA A 164 -14.92 -16.64 -5.90
C ALA A 164 -15.42 -16.13 -7.25
N PHE A 165 -15.24 -16.88 -8.32
CA PHE A 165 -15.66 -16.46 -9.67
C PHE A 165 -17.14 -16.78 -10.01
N GLU A 166 -17.83 -17.65 -9.28
CA GLU A 166 -19.28 -17.89 -9.47
C GLU A 166 -20.12 -16.61 -9.44
N THR A 167 -19.66 -15.59 -8.72
CA THR A 167 -20.34 -14.29 -8.58
C THR A 167 -19.61 -13.15 -9.28
N ALA A 168 -18.63 -13.45 -10.13
CA ALA A 168 -17.93 -12.44 -10.91
C ALA A 168 -18.79 -11.94 -12.09
N ARG A 169 -18.66 -10.65 -12.43
CA ARG A 169 -19.41 -10.06 -13.55
C ARG A 169 -18.95 -10.58 -14.91
N VAL A 170 -17.69 -10.96 -14.98
CA VAL A 170 -17.07 -11.54 -16.19
C VAL A 170 -16.31 -12.78 -15.72
N SER A 171 -16.76 -13.93 -16.13
CA SER A 171 -16.17 -15.24 -15.84
C SER A 171 -16.60 -16.19 -16.96
N ASP A 172 -15.71 -17.08 -17.36
CA ASP A 172 -16.03 -18.21 -18.23
C ASP A 172 -16.17 -19.52 -17.45
N GLY A 173 -15.98 -19.47 -16.12
CA GLY A 173 -16.08 -20.62 -15.21
C GLY A 173 -14.84 -21.50 -15.19
N ALA A 174 -13.75 -21.11 -15.85
CA ALA A 174 -12.50 -21.89 -15.97
C ALA A 174 -11.33 -21.26 -15.21
N GLU A 175 -11.56 -20.22 -14.40
CA GLU A 175 -10.48 -19.50 -13.70
C GLU A 175 -9.70 -20.39 -12.74
N GLN A 176 -10.34 -21.37 -12.11
CA GLN A 176 -9.67 -22.36 -11.25
C GLN A 176 -8.76 -23.30 -12.06
N ASP A 177 -9.18 -23.70 -13.27
CA ASP A 177 -8.37 -24.52 -14.17
C ASP A 177 -7.18 -23.73 -14.72
N PHE A 178 -7.43 -22.45 -15.04
CA PHE A 178 -6.37 -21.53 -15.45
C PHE A 178 -5.33 -21.33 -14.34
N ALA A 179 -5.77 -21.12 -13.09
CA ALA A 179 -4.86 -21.01 -11.95
C ALA A 179 -4.03 -22.29 -11.74
N ALA A 180 -4.67 -23.47 -11.88
CA ALA A 180 -3.99 -24.76 -11.77
C ALA A 180 -2.94 -24.93 -12.89
N ALA A 181 -3.28 -24.57 -14.13
CA ALA A 181 -2.35 -24.61 -15.26
C ALA A 181 -1.14 -23.68 -15.07
N LEU A 182 -1.36 -22.45 -14.57
CA LEU A 182 -0.29 -21.51 -14.26
C LEU A 182 0.63 -22.04 -13.15
N ARG A 183 0.08 -22.68 -12.12
CA ARG A 183 0.84 -23.28 -11.02
C ARG A 183 1.69 -24.45 -11.48
N ALA A 184 1.20 -25.25 -12.42
CA ALA A 184 1.92 -26.40 -12.99
C ALA A 184 2.98 -26.00 -14.04
N GLY A 185 2.98 -24.75 -14.49
CA GLY A 185 3.89 -24.29 -15.53
C GLY A 185 5.26 -23.83 -15.01
N ASP A 186 6.25 -23.79 -15.92
CA ASP A 186 7.64 -23.38 -15.62
C ASP A 186 7.76 -21.89 -15.17
N ASP A 187 6.75 -21.08 -15.47
CA ASP A 187 6.72 -19.66 -15.13
C ASP A 187 6.14 -19.40 -13.73
N TYR A 188 5.81 -20.45 -12.96
CA TYR A 188 5.32 -20.34 -11.59
C TYR A 188 6.39 -19.81 -10.64
N ILE A 189 6.00 -18.91 -9.72
CA ILE A 189 6.87 -18.29 -8.72
C ILE A 189 6.23 -18.49 -7.34
N PRO A 190 6.69 -19.47 -6.53
CA PRO A 190 6.10 -19.81 -5.23
C PRO A 190 5.96 -18.60 -4.27
N ASP A 191 6.97 -17.74 -4.20
CA ASP A 191 6.99 -16.56 -3.33
C ASP A 191 5.99 -15.46 -3.74
N LEU A 192 5.44 -15.57 -4.96
CA LEU A 192 4.47 -14.64 -5.54
C LEU A 192 3.07 -15.24 -5.68
N ALA A 193 2.87 -16.48 -5.24
CA ALA A 193 1.57 -17.09 -5.08
C ALA A 193 1.08 -16.82 -3.64
N LEU A 194 0.19 -15.84 -3.47
CA LEU A 194 -0.15 -15.33 -2.15
C LEU A 194 -1.59 -15.66 -1.77
N VAL A 195 -1.78 -16.02 -0.51
CA VAL A 195 -3.10 -16.21 0.11
C VAL A 195 -3.31 -15.20 1.23
N ALA A 196 -4.54 -14.73 1.38
CA ALA A 196 -5.00 -14.14 2.63
C ALA A 196 -5.80 -15.21 3.39
N THR A 197 -5.48 -15.37 4.66
CA THR A 197 -6.19 -16.28 5.57
C THR A 197 -6.98 -15.49 6.60
N HIS A 198 -8.09 -16.05 7.05
CA HIS A 198 -8.84 -15.62 8.21
C HIS A 198 -9.13 -16.85 9.06
N GLU A 199 -8.81 -16.82 10.36
CA GLU A 199 -8.89 -18.01 11.22
C GLU A 199 -8.20 -19.23 10.58
N GLU A 200 -6.97 -19.04 10.08
CA GLU A 200 -6.14 -20.03 9.38
C GLU A 200 -6.70 -20.55 8.04
N GLN A 201 -7.92 -20.19 7.65
CA GLN A 201 -8.54 -20.64 6.41
C GLN A 201 -8.24 -19.66 5.26
N PRO A 202 -7.82 -20.14 4.06
CA PRO A 202 -7.69 -19.31 2.87
C PRO A 202 -9.03 -18.68 2.48
N VAL A 203 -9.06 -17.35 2.36
CA VAL A 203 -10.27 -16.58 1.98
C VAL A 203 -10.06 -15.70 0.76
N ALA A 204 -8.82 -15.48 0.36
CA ALA A 204 -8.46 -14.81 -0.88
C ALA A 204 -7.13 -15.33 -1.41
N HIS A 205 -6.93 -15.25 -2.72
CA HIS A 205 -5.74 -15.74 -3.40
C HIS A 205 -5.37 -14.85 -4.58
N VAL A 206 -4.07 -14.73 -4.85
CA VAL A 206 -3.54 -14.12 -6.07
C VAL A 206 -2.30 -14.87 -6.52
N LEU A 207 -2.21 -15.09 -7.83
CA LEU A 207 -1.04 -15.70 -8.46
C LEU A 207 -0.31 -14.65 -9.31
N PHE A 208 1.02 -14.64 -9.21
CA PHE A 208 1.90 -13.92 -10.11
C PHE A 208 2.85 -14.93 -10.75
N THR A 209 2.83 -15.02 -12.06
CA THR A 209 3.71 -15.90 -12.83
C THR A 209 4.63 -15.07 -13.73
N ARG A 210 5.75 -15.63 -14.17
CA ARG A 210 6.61 -14.95 -15.13
C ARG A 210 5.87 -14.70 -16.43
N THR A 211 6.13 -13.57 -17.03
CA THR A 211 5.71 -13.25 -18.38
C THR A 211 6.76 -12.39 -19.06
N ARG A 212 6.65 -12.21 -20.36
CA ARG A 212 7.65 -11.46 -21.12
C ARG A 212 7.01 -10.63 -22.23
N VAL A 213 7.58 -9.45 -22.45
CA VAL A 213 7.29 -8.62 -23.59
C VAL A 213 8.45 -8.75 -24.57
N THR A 214 8.16 -9.01 -25.83
CA THR A 214 9.16 -9.06 -26.89
C THR A 214 9.03 -7.82 -27.76
N SER A 215 10.09 -7.06 -27.92
CA SER A 215 10.14 -5.91 -28.81
C SER A 215 10.31 -6.33 -30.27
N PRO A 216 10.03 -5.45 -31.25
CA PRO A 216 10.16 -5.78 -32.68
C PRO A 216 11.58 -6.17 -33.11
N ASP A 217 12.59 -5.71 -32.41
CA ASP A 217 14.01 -6.06 -32.63
C ASP A 217 14.44 -7.35 -31.91
N GLY A 218 13.49 -8.07 -31.28
CA GLY A 218 13.70 -9.37 -30.67
C GLY A 218 14.18 -9.33 -29.20
N ASN A 219 14.37 -8.15 -28.60
CA ASN A 219 14.71 -8.05 -27.18
C ASN A 219 13.55 -8.52 -26.31
N ARG A 220 13.87 -9.18 -25.19
CA ARG A 220 12.90 -9.71 -24.23
C ARG A 220 13.02 -8.98 -22.92
N TYR A 221 11.87 -8.54 -22.38
CA TYR A 221 11.75 -7.87 -21.10
C TYR A 221 10.87 -8.70 -20.20
N GLU A 222 11.41 -9.09 -19.04
CA GLU A 222 10.69 -9.90 -18.08
C GLU A 222 9.77 -9.04 -17.22
N GLY A 223 8.60 -9.60 -16.95
CA GLY A 223 7.60 -9.06 -16.04
C GLY A 223 6.83 -10.17 -15.35
N VAL A 224 5.78 -9.82 -14.63
CA VAL A 224 4.88 -10.78 -13.99
C VAL A 224 3.46 -10.62 -14.51
N LEU A 225 2.78 -11.73 -14.75
CA LEU A 225 1.34 -11.80 -15.01
C LEU A 225 0.61 -11.99 -13.70
N VAL A 226 -0.38 -11.18 -13.42
CA VAL A 226 -1.27 -11.27 -12.25
C VAL A 226 -2.56 -11.94 -12.67
N ALA A 227 -2.73 -13.21 -12.34
CA ALA A 227 -3.96 -13.96 -12.66
C ALA A 227 -4.00 -15.32 -11.97
N PRO A 228 -5.16 -15.71 -11.39
CA PRO A 228 -6.29 -14.84 -11.04
C PRO A 228 -6.09 -14.10 -9.71
N LEU A 229 -6.90 -13.07 -9.46
CA LEU A 229 -7.08 -12.44 -8.15
C LEU A 229 -8.49 -12.77 -7.64
N SER A 230 -8.56 -13.56 -6.59
CA SER A 230 -9.80 -14.14 -6.08
C SER A 230 -10.05 -13.72 -4.63
N VAL A 231 -11.29 -13.36 -4.29
CA VAL A 231 -11.72 -13.08 -2.92
C VAL A 231 -13.11 -13.67 -2.71
N LEU A 232 -13.27 -14.54 -1.70
CA LEU A 232 -14.57 -15.10 -1.36
C LEU A 232 -15.59 -14.01 -1.04
N ALA A 233 -16.85 -14.20 -1.44
CA ALA A 233 -17.91 -13.19 -1.36
C ALA A 233 -18.07 -12.60 0.05
N ALA A 234 -18.01 -13.43 1.10
CA ALA A 234 -18.12 -13.02 2.49
C ALA A 234 -16.98 -12.08 2.97
N HIS A 235 -15.85 -12.06 2.26
CA HIS A 235 -14.66 -11.27 2.61
C HIS A 235 -14.39 -10.13 1.63
N ARG A 236 -15.33 -9.85 0.71
CA ARG A 236 -15.24 -8.71 -0.24
C ARG A 236 -15.53 -7.39 0.45
N GLY A 237 -15.12 -6.29 -0.18
CA GLY A 237 -15.32 -4.93 0.37
C GLY A 237 -14.30 -4.52 1.43
N MET A 238 -13.60 -5.46 2.06
CA MET A 238 -12.60 -5.21 3.11
C MET A 238 -11.22 -4.79 2.57
N GLY A 239 -11.01 -4.84 1.26
CA GLY A 239 -9.75 -4.43 0.64
C GLY A 239 -8.71 -5.54 0.46
N LEU A 240 -9.02 -6.80 0.82
CA LEU A 240 -8.11 -7.95 0.73
C LEU A 240 -7.45 -8.11 -0.65
N GLY A 241 -8.24 -8.04 -1.73
CA GLY A 241 -7.69 -8.12 -3.08
C GLY A 241 -6.67 -7.03 -3.39
N GLY A 242 -6.91 -5.81 -2.90
CA GLY A 242 -5.96 -4.70 -3.06
C GLY A 242 -4.68 -4.89 -2.25
N VAL A 243 -4.76 -5.46 -1.05
CA VAL A 243 -3.59 -5.73 -0.20
C VAL A 243 -2.75 -6.88 -0.79
N LEU A 244 -3.39 -7.98 -1.23
CA LEU A 244 -2.73 -9.07 -1.94
C LEU A 244 -2.00 -8.60 -3.21
N LEU A 245 -2.69 -7.79 -4.04
CA LEU A 245 -2.11 -7.24 -5.26
C LEU A 245 -0.88 -6.39 -4.97
N LYS A 246 -0.96 -5.47 -4.00
CA LYS A 246 0.16 -4.60 -3.62
C LYS A 246 1.33 -5.38 -3.04
N GLU A 247 1.07 -6.36 -2.17
CA GLU A 247 2.12 -7.21 -1.60
C GLU A 247 2.82 -8.03 -2.69
N GLY A 248 2.07 -8.62 -3.62
CA GLY A 248 2.65 -9.32 -4.75
C GLY A 248 3.50 -8.41 -5.65
N MET A 249 3.00 -7.20 -5.97
CA MET A 249 3.77 -6.21 -6.75
C MET A 249 5.05 -5.77 -6.01
N ARG A 250 4.98 -5.55 -4.69
CA ARG A 250 6.14 -5.21 -3.86
C ARG A 250 7.20 -6.32 -3.88
N ARG A 251 6.79 -7.58 -3.73
CA ARG A 251 7.69 -8.74 -3.80
C ARG A 251 8.28 -8.90 -5.20
N ALA A 252 7.47 -8.79 -6.25
CA ALA A 252 7.94 -8.87 -7.63
C ALA A 252 8.99 -7.79 -7.93
N ARG A 253 8.76 -6.55 -7.45
CA ARG A 253 9.76 -5.47 -7.53
C ARG A 253 11.07 -5.84 -6.82
N SER A 254 11.01 -6.36 -5.60
CA SER A 254 12.22 -6.76 -4.84
C SER A 254 12.96 -7.95 -5.48
N MET A 255 12.28 -8.74 -6.33
CA MET A 255 12.87 -9.79 -7.15
C MET A 255 13.45 -9.29 -8.48
N GLY A 256 13.33 -7.98 -8.78
CA GLY A 256 13.90 -7.35 -9.96
C GLY A 256 12.96 -7.26 -11.17
N PHE A 257 11.68 -7.65 -11.04
CA PHE A 257 10.71 -7.48 -12.14
C PHE A 257 10.36 -6.01 -12.34
N GLY A 258 10.41 -5.55 -13.59
CA GLY A 258 10.15 -4.15 -13.95
C GLY A 258 8.69 -3.79 -14.20
N ALA A 259 7.83 -4.78 -14.45
CA ALA A 259 6.42 -4.56 -14.77
C ALA A 259 5.51 -5.71 -14.35
N ALA A 260 4.26 -5.39 -14.03
CA ALA A 260 3.19 -6.34 -13.82
C ALA A 260 2.11 -6.15 -14.90
N PHE A 261 1.55 -7.26 -15.39
CA PHE A 261 0.53 -7.31 -16.42
C PHE A 261 -0.71 -8.04 -15.91
N LEU A 262 -1.89 -7.66 -16.38
CA LEU A 262 -3.13 -8.37 -16.10
C LEU A 262 -4.18 -8.11 -17.19
N CYS A 263 -5.21 -8.96 -17.20
CA CYS A 263 -6.45 -8.70 -17.90
C CYS A 263 -7.57 -8.54 -16.87
N GLY A 264 -8.27 -7.38 -16.85
CA GLY A 264 -9.30 -7.15 -15.85
C GLY A 264 -9.97 -5.78 -15.98
N ASP A 265 -10.95 -5.50 -15.10
CA ASP A 265 -11.73 -4.28 -15.11
C ASP A 265 -10.87 -3.03 -14.81
N PRO A 266 -10.73 -2.09 -15.74
CA PRO A 266 -10.00 -0.84 -15.53
C PRO A 266 -10.51 -0.04 -14.32
N ALA A 267 -11.81 -0.06 -14.02
CA ALA A 267 -12.38 0.64 -12.87
C ALA A 267 -11.82 0.10 -11.53
N TYR A 268 -11.46 -1.18 -11.51
CA TYR A 268 -10.80 -1.77 -10.35
C TYR A 268 -9.29 -1.51 -10.32
N TYR A 269 -8.59 -1.71 -11.44
CA TYR A 269 -7.12 -1.78 -11.44
C TYR A 269 -6.41 -0.44 -11.63
N HIS A 270 -7.07 0.60 -12.19
CA HIS A 270 -6.46 1.93 -12.35
C HIS A 270 -5.98 2.55 -11.03
N ARG A 271 -6.63 2.27 -9.91
CA ARG A 271 -6.25 2.75 -8.58
C ARG A 271 -4.95 2.14 -8.03
N PHE A 272 -4.45 1.08 -8.68
CA PHE A 272 -3.19 0.43 -8.36
C PHE A 272 -2.08 0.78 -9.35
N GLY A 273 -2.30 1.75 -10.22
CA GLY A 273 -1.31 2.20 -11.19
C GLY A 273 -1.36 1.49 -12.54
N PHE A 274 -2.21 0.48 -12.70
CA PHE A 274 -2.37 -0.19 -14.00
C PHE A 274 -2.98 0.73 -15.05
N ARG A 275 -2.47 0.66 -16.28
CA ARG A 275 -2.98 1.38 -17.45
C ARG A 275 -3.00 0.43 -18.65
N ALA A 276 -3.86 0.71 -19.63
CA ALA A 276 -3.93 -0.10 -20.84
C ALA A 276 -2.54 -0.25 -21.47
N THR A 277 -2.18 -1.47 -21.85
CA THR A 277 -0.85 -1.80 -22.42
C THR A 277 -0.56 -1.03 -23.71
N THR A 278 -1.60 -0.63 -24.45
CA THR A 278 -1.50 0.22 -25.64
C THR A 278 -0.85 1.58 -25.36
N ARG A 279 -0.97 2.10 -24.13
CA ARG A 279 -0.28 3.34 -23.70
C ARG A 279 1.25 3.20 -23.73
N TYR A 280 1.75 1.99 -23.60
CA TYR A 280 3.18 1.66 -23.62
C TYR A 280 3.62 1.05 -24.95
N GLY A 281 2.77 1.06 -25.97
CA GLY A 281 3.06 0.43 -27.26
C GLY A 281 3.06 -1.11 -27.22
N ILE A 282 2.59 -1.71 -26.11
CA ILE A 282 2.55 -3.17 -25.93
C ILE A 282 1.21 -3.70 -26.44
N ARG A 283 1.27 -4.71 -27.30
CA ARG A 283 0.09 -5.42 -27.82
C ARG A 283 -0.04 -6.78 -27.15
N PRO A 284 -1.22 -7.14 -26.67
CA PRO A 284 -1.47 -8.50 -26.16
C PRO A 284 -1.36 -9.51 -27.30
N THR A 285 -0.94 -10.72 -26.97
CA THR A 285 -1.05 -11.89 -27.85
C THR A 285 -2.43 -12.52 -27.65
N GLY A 286 -3.18 -12.76 -28.75
CA GLY A 286 -4.52 -13.32 -28.70
C GLY A 286 -5.64 -12.27 -28.80
N ASP A 287 -6.89 -12.75 -28.78
CA ASP A 287 -8.11 -11.97 -29.06
C ASP A 287 -8.66 -11.25 -27.79
N LEU A 288 -7.78 -10.87 -26.85
CA LEU A 288 -8.21 -10.12 -25.66
C LEU A 288 -8.52 -8.66 -26.01
N PRO A 289 -9.66 -8.10 -25.53
CA PRO A 289 -9.98 -6.70 -25.76
C PRO A 289 -8.87 -5.78 -25.18
N PRO A 290 -8.23 -4.92 -25.99
CA PRO A 290 -7.01 -4.20 -25.58
C PRO A 290 -7.16 -3.30 -24.35
N HIS A 291 -8.38 -2.81 -24.08
CA HIS A 291 -8.64 -1.93 -22.93
C HIS A 291 -8.69 -2.68 -21.59
N PHE A 292 -8.87 -4.00 -21.58
CA PHE A 292 -8.80 -4.84 -20.39
C PHE A 292 -7.39 -5.34 -20.11
N VAL A 293 -6.50 -5.35 -21.10
CA VAL A 293 -5.11 -5.76 -20.91
C VAL A 293 -4.31 -4.58 -20.43
N MET A 294 -3.81 -4.66 -19.22
CA MET A 294 -3.17 -3.54 -18.53
C MET A 294 -1.80 -3.90 -18.01
N ALA A 295 -0.96 -2.88 -17.85
CA ALA A 295 0.35 -2.97 -17.24
C ALA A 295 0.54 -1.88 -16.17
N ALA A 296 1.36 -2.20 -15.18
CA ALA A 296 1.88 -1.26 -14.18
C ALA A 296 3.40 -1.40 -14.09
N GLU A 297 4.11 -0.28 -13.99
CA GLU A 297 5.55 -0.29 -13.70
C GLU A 297 5.77 -0.64 -12.22
N LEU A 298 6.82 -1.43 -11.96
CA LEU A 298 7.21 -1.87 -10.62
C LEU A 298 8.49 -1.15 -10.12
N ARG A 299 8.73 0.08 -10.61
CA ARG A 299 9.90 0.89 -10.23
C ARG A 299 9.79 1.49 -8.84
#